data_f3cecd4dbce8175df3bbb42aa15f780f
#
_entry.id   f3cecd4dbce8175df3bbb42aa15f780f
#
_cell.length_a   1.000
_cell.length_b   1.000
_cell.length_c   1.000
_cell.angle_alpha   90.00
_cell.angle_beta   90.00
_cell.angle_gamma   90.00
#
_symmetry.space_group_name_H-M   'P 1'
#
loop_
_entity.id
_entity.type
_entity.pdbx_description
1 polymer ?
#
loop_
_entity_poly.entity_id
_entity_poly.type
_entity_poly.pdbx_seq_one_letter_code
_entity_poly.pdbx_strand_id
1 'polypeptide(L)'
;MEAKKVKKDLLYHMEKVVEELKDSQLSKEFFKKAAPHIRYVSKKLDMTQEQSVLMSLFIDKSDHNPIYISELTEYMKCRTVRIIRYMPDIDELERRGLVRCSRSERRLSYRVPIEVINAFKNNENYIPRNIHDLTCSDLFAELQDIFMERDDCELTYEGTVEKVKYLLECNRHLVFTSRILSYRFDDDDLCLLILFCHLFVNNTDDRIRFHDIEFLYKDTRRFSRLKCRLQCEEHILQEEKLIEFSGEDGFKDRDTFKMTSEAKSFLFPELKIPSMDNDKKRGDMIRHEDISPKQLFYDKSITAQIRN
;
A
#
# COMPACT_ATOMS: atom_id res chain seq x y z
N MET A 1 27.86 -13.92 -37.27
CA MET A 1 26.91 -13.68 -36.13
C MET A 1 26.32 -15.02 -35.77
N GLU A 2 26.79 -15.60 -34.69
CA GLU A 2 26.21 -16.86 -34.17
C GLU A 2 24.78 -16.59 -33.69
N ALA A 3 23.81 -17.33 -34.23
CA ALA A 3 22.44 -17.28 -33.76
C ALA A 3 22.42 -17.71 -32.28
N LYS A 4 22.13 -16.79 -31.39
CA LYS A 4 21.88 -17.09 -29.96
C LYS A 4 20.85 -18.21 -29.91
N LYS A 5 21.26 -19.39 -29.43
CA LYS A 5 20.37 -20.54 -29.22
C LYS A 5 19.26 -20.09 -28.27
N VAL A 6 18.04 -19.93 -28.77
CA VAL A 6 16.89 -19.49 -27.99
C VAL A 6 16.69 -20.50 -26.86
N LYS A 7 16.81 -20.04 -25.62
CA LYS A 7 16.61 -20.89 -24.44
C LYS A 7 15.11 -21.18 -24.34
N LYS A 8 14.75 -22.45 -24.35
CA LYS A 8 13.35 -22.92 -24.22
C LYS A 8 12.96 -22.90 -22.73
N ASP A 9 12.84 -21.71 -22.17
CA ASP A 9 12.43 -21.45 -20.79
C ASP A 9 10.93 -21.10 -20.68
N LEU A 10 10.51 -20.69 -19.50
CA LEU A 10 9.11 -20.35 -19.22
C LEU A 10 8.57 -19.27 -20.18
N LEU A 11 9.30 -18.16 -20.34
CA LEU A 11 8.89 -17.06 -21.21
C LEU A 11 8.80 -17.49 -22.67
N TYR A 12 9.72 -18.33 -23.17
CA TYR A 12 9.62 -18.90 -24.52
C TYR A 12 8.32 -19.67 -24.72
N HIS A 13 7.93 -20.50 -23.73
CA HIS A 13 6.69 -21.28 -23.86
C HIS A 13 5.45 -20.40 -23.74
N MET A 14 5.47 -19.36 -22.90
CA MET A 14 4.40 -18.36 -22.81
C MET A 14 4.25 -17.58 -24.14
N GLU A 15 5.34 -17.13 -24.72
CA GLU A 15 5.35 -16.46 -26.03
C GLU A 15 4.67 -17.34 -27.11
N LYS A 16 5.00 -18.63 -27.18
CA LYS A 16 4.37 -19.54 -28.13
C LYS A 16 2.89 -19.78 -27.85
N VAL A 17 2.46 -19.77 -26.59
CA VAL A 17 1.03 -19.81 -26.26
C VAL A 17 0.33 -18.55 -26.77
N VAL A 18 0.92 -17.38 -26.57
CA VAL A 18 0.34 -16.09 -26.99
C VAL A 18 0.29 -15.96 -28.50
N GLU A 19 1.34 -16.37 -29.23
CA GLU A 19 1.34 -16.40 -30.70
C GLU A 19 0.15 -17.19 -31.26
N GLU A 20 -0.10 -18.39 -30.72
CA GLU A 20 -1.20 -19.25 -31.14
C GLU A 20 -2.57 -18.77 -30.64
N LEU A 21 -2.60 -17.98 -29.56
CA LEU A 21 -3.81 -17.42 -28.96
C LEU A 21 -4.41 -16.30 -29.80
N LYS A 22 -3.60 -15.59 -30.57
CA LYS A 22 -4.04 -14.48 -31.43
C LYS A 22 -5.14 -14.95 -32.37
N ASP A 23 -6.26 -14.23 -32.39
CA ASP A 23 -7.42 -14.49 -33.23
C ASP A 23 -8.06 -15.89 -33.06
N SER A 24 -7.67 -16.65 -32.03
CA SER A 24 -8.02 -18.06 -31.85
C SER A 24 -9.45 -18.29 -31.36
N GLN A 25 -10.09 -17.27 -30.84
CA GLN A 25 -11.40 -17.34 -30.17
C GLN A 25 -11.45 -18.37 -29.02
N LEU A 26 -10.30 -18.77 -28.44
CA LEU A 26 -10.20 -19.86 -27.47
C LEU A 26 -10.87 -21.16 -27.98
N SER A 27 -10.61 -21.49 -29.24
CA SER A 27 -11.19 -22.67 -29.89
C SER A 27 -10.51 -23.99 -29.45
N LYS A 28 -11.18 -25.13 -29.69
CA LYS A 28 -10.58 -26.43 -29.40
C LYS A 28 -9.32 -26.68 -30.23
N GLU A 29 -9.26 -26.14 -31.43
CA GLU A 29 -8.07 -26.21 -32.30
C GLU A 29 -6.88 -25.51 -31.69
N PHE A 30 -7.09 -24.31 -31.13
CA PHE A 30 -6.07 -23.56 -30.37
C PHE A 30 -5.47 -24.42 -29.26
N PHE A 31 -6.32 -24.99 -28.38
CA PHE A 31 -5.84 -25.83 -27.27
C PHE A 31 -5.07 -27.06 -27.74
N LYS A 32 -5.45 -27.65 -28.89
CA LYS A 32 -4.69 -28.77 -29.47
C LYS A 32 -3.32 -28.33 -30.00
N LYS A 33 -3.26 -27.18 -30.70
CA LYS A 33 -2.04 -26.68 -31.33
C LYS A 33 -1.05 -26.20 -30.31
N ALA A 34 -1.50 -25.42 -29.32
CA ALA A 34 -0.67 -24.88 -28.23
C ALA A 34 -0.39 -25.90 -27.10
N ALA A 35 -0.99 -27.11 -27.13
CA ALA A 35 -0.92 -28.06 -26.04
C ALA A 35 0.48 -28.34 -25.48
N PRO A 36 1.55 -28.51 -26.27
CA PRO A 36 2.89 -28.74 -25.71
C PRO A 36 3.39 -27.59 -24.85
N HIS A 37 3.12 -26.37 -25.27
CA HIS A 37 3.53 -25.14 -24.57
C HIS A 37 2.66 -24.90 -23.35
N ILE A 38 1.34 -25.04 -23.46
CA ILE A 38 0.40 -24.94 -22.33
C ILE A 38 0.77 -25.94 -21.24
N ARG A 39 1.05 -27.21 -21.59
CA ARG A 39 1.46 -28.23 -20.61
C ARG A 39 2.76 -27.88 -19.88
N TYR A 40 3.71 -27.30 -20.59
CA TYR A 40 4.95 -26.85 -19.95
C TYR A 40 4.66 -25.76 -18.91
N VAL A 41 3.92 -24.70 -19.28
CA VAL A 41 3.55 -23.60 -18.38
C VAL A 41 2.71 -24.12 -17.21
N SER A 42 1.67 -24.94 -17.47
CA SER A 42 0.83 -25.56 -16.45
C SER A 42 1.65 -26.34 -15.42
N LYS A 43 2.54 -27.20 -15.90
CA LYS A 43 3.36 -28.03 -15.00
C LYS A 43 4.38 -27.18 -14.24
N LYS A 44 4.97 -26.15 -14.88
CA LYS A 44 6.00 -25.32 -14.29
C LYS A 44 5.42 -24.42 -13.19
N LEU A 45 4.22 -23.86 -13.40
CA LEU A 45 3.58 -22.91 -12.50
C LEU A 45 2.49 -23.55 -11.63
N ASP A 46 2.25 -24.85 -11.74
CA ASP A 46 1.17 -25.55 -11.05
C ASP A 46 -0.20 -24.88 -11.27
N MET A 47 -0.61 -24.79 -12.54
CA MET A 47 -1.83 -24.11 -12.98
C MET A 47 -2.68 -25.02 -13.87
N THR A 48 -3.97 -24.68 -14.00
CA THR A 48 -4.83 -25.27 -15.05
C THR A 48 -4.37 -24.83 -16.44
N GLN A 49 -4.89 -25.46 -17.49
CA GLN A 49 -4.58 -25.07 -18.88
C GLN A 49 -5.10 -23.67 -19.17
N GLU A 50 -6.29 -23.36 -18.67
CA GLU A 50 -6.97 -22.08 -18.80
C GLU A 50 -6.17 -20.96 -18.09
N GLN A 51 -5.77 -21.19 -16.85
CA GLN A 51 -4.93 -20.24 -16.09
C GLN A 51 -3.59 -20.01 -16.78
N SER A 52 -2.97 -21.05 -17.34
CA SER A 52 -1.70 -20.93 -18.06
C SER A 52 -1.81 -20.08 -19.30
N VAL A 53 -2.92 -20.19 -20.04
CA VAL A 53 -3.21 -19.36 -21.22
C VAL A 53 -3.43 -17.90 -20.82
N LEU A 54 -4.26 -17.66 -19.79
CA LEU A 54 -4.55 -16.32 -19.29
C LEU A 54 -3.29 -15.67 -18.73
N MET A 55 -2.52 -16.38 -17.93
CA MET A 55 -1.28 -15.86 -17.36
C MET A 55 -0.25 -15.50 -18.44
N SER A 56 -0.13 -16.34 -19.49
CA SER A 56 0.74 -16.02 -20.62
C SER A 56 0.31 -14.73 -21.33
N LEU A 57 -1.00 -14.51 -21.50
CA LEU A 57 -1.53 -13.30 -22.10
C LEU A 57 -1.35 -12.08 -21.19
N PHE A 58 -1.53 -12.22 -19.89
CA PHE A 58 -1.29 -11.14 -18.93
C PHE A 58 0.18 -10.71 -18.94
N ILE A 59 1.12 -11.66 -19.01
CA ILE A 59 2.56 -11.35 -19.13
C ILE A 59 2.85 -10.61 -20.43
N ASP A 60 2.27 -11.02 -21.56
CA ASP A 60 2.46 -10.36 -22.87
C ASP A 60 1.93 -8.91 -22.87
N LYS A 61 0.89 -8.63 -22.10
CA LYS A 61 0.25 -7.32 -22.03
C LYS A 61 0.73 -6.45 -20.86
N SER A 62 1.71 -6.93 -20.08
CA SER A 62 2.13 -6.28 -18.82
C SER A 62 3.09 -5.10 -19.00
N ASP A 63 3.31 -4.62 -20.22
CA ASP A 63 4.41 -3.73 -20.55
C ASP A 63 4.29 -2.32 -19.94
N HIS A 64 3.11 -1.70 -19.74
CA HIS A 64 3.05 -0.35 -19.15
C HIS A 64 1.71 0.12 -18.63
N ASN A 65 0.60 -0.56 -18.92
CA ASN A 65 -0.73 -0.06 -18.61
C ASN A 65 -1.60 -1.11 -17.91
N PRO A 66 -2.61 -0.68 -17.14
CA PRO A 66 -3.59 -1.65 -16.65
C PRO A 66 -4.26 -2.35 -17.84
N ILE A 67 -4.32 -3.68 -17.79
CA ILE A 67 -4.89 -4.53 -18.82
C ILE A 67 -6.40 -4.60 -18.61
N TYR A 68 -7.17 -4.29 -19.64
CA TYR A 68 -8.62 -4.36 -19.61
C TYR A 68 -9.16 -5.63 -20.27
N ILE A 69 -10.34 -6.09 -19.81
CA ILE A 69 -11.02 -7.26 -20.43
C ILE A 69 -11.27 -7.02 -21.92
N SER A 70 -11.52 -5.77 -22.35
CA SER A 70 -11.70 -5.43 -23.75
C SER A 70 -10.46 -5.74 -24.59
N GLU A 71 -9.26 -5.50 -24.06
CA GLU A 71 -8.01 -5.78 -24.77
C GLU A 71 -7.78 -7.30 -24.93
N LEU A 72 -8.13 -8.06 -23.89
CA LEU A 72 -8.06 -9.52 -23.95
C LEU A 72 -9.05 -10.07 -25.03
N THR A 73 -10.27 -9.53 -25.06
CA THR A 73 -11.28 -9.95 -26.05
C THR A 73 -10.90 -9.56 -27.46
N GLU A 74 -10.31 -8.39 -27.65
CA GLU A 74 -9.83 -7.90 -28.95
C GLU A 74 -8.68 -8.75 -29.46
N TYR A 75 -7.69 -9.05 -28.62
CA TYR A 75 -6.54 -9.88 -28.99
C TYR A 75 -6.96 -11.28 -29.43
N MET A 76 -7.90 -11.91 -28.73
CA MET A 76 -8.40 -13.23 -29.02
C MET A 76 -9.54 -13.25 -30.05
N LYS A 77 -10.06 -12.09 -30.46
CA LYS A 77 -11.27 -11.94 -31.29
C LYS A 77 -12.46 -12.74 -30.79
N CYS A 78 -12.67 -12.75 -29.47
CA CYS A 78 -13.78 -13.47 -28.86
C CYS A 78 -14.81 -12.52 -28.23
N ARG A 79 -16.01 -13.00 -27.96
CA ARG A 79 -17.05 -12.22 -27.27
C ARG A 79 -16.71 -12.10 -25.76
N THR A 80 -17.01 -10.96 -25.16
CA THR A 80 -16.78 -10.70 -23.72
C THR A 80 -17.39 -11.79 -22.83
N VAL A 81 -18.58 -12.28 -23.15
CA VAL A 81 -19.23 -13.40 -22.44
C VAL A 81 -18.33 -14.65 -22.36
N ARG A 82 -17.43 -14.83 -23.33
CA ARG A 82 -16.49 -15.97 -23.32
C ARG A 82 -15.43 -15.80 -22.26
N ILE A 83 -14.90 -14.57 -22.09
CA ILE A 83 -13.93 -14.24 -21.03
C ILE A 83 -14.58 -14.33 -19.64
N ILE A 84 -15.84 -13.90 -19.50
CA ILE A 84 -16.56 -14.00 -18.22
C ILE A 84 -16.60 -15.45 -17.68
N ARG A 85 -16.59 -16.46 -18.54
CA ARG A 85 -16.49 -17.85 -18.11
C ARG A 85 -15.16 -18.22 -17.48
N TYR A 86 -14.12 -17.48 -17.77
CA TYR A 86 -12.77 -17.66 -17.21
C TYR A 86 -12.49 -16.72 -16.03
N MET A 87 -13.49 -15.93 -15.59
CA MET A 87 -13.31 -15.08 -14.38
C MET A 87 -12.87 -15.88 -13.16
N PRO A 88 -13.42 -17.09 -12.88
CA PRO A 88 -12.93 -17.90 -11.76
C PRO A 88 -11.43 -18.27 -11.86
N ASP A 89 -10.91 -18.44 -13.07
CA ASP A 89 -9.48 -18.70 -13.29
C ASP A 89 -8.66 -17.41 -13.04
N ILE A 90 -9.17 -16.25 -13.43
CA ILE A 90 -8.54 -14.95 -13.15
C ILE A 90 -8.56 -14.66 -11.65
N ASP A 91 -9.68 -14.90 -10.97
CA ASP A 91 -9.80 -14.75 -9.52
C ASP A 91 -8.81 -15.65 -8.77
N GLU A 92 -8.56 -16.85 -9.27
CA GLU A 92 -7.54 -17.75 -8.71
C GLU A 92 -6.13 -17.23 -8.94
N LEU A 93 -5.83 -16.65 -10.12
CA LEU A 93 -4.54 -15.98 -10.36
C LEU A 93 -4.35 -14.78 -9.42
N GLU A 94 -5.42 -14.00 -9.16
CA GLU A 94 -5.41 -12.90 -8.19
C GLU A 94 -5.17 -13.43 -6.77
N ARG A 95 -5.88 -14.47 -6.35
CA ARG A 95 -5.71 -15.10 -5.04
C ARG A 95 -4.27 -15.60 -4.81
N ARG A 96 -3.62 -16.08 -5.87
CA ARG A 96 -2.20 -16.49 -5.83
C ARG A 96 -1.21 -15.33 -5.93
N GLY A 97 -1.68 -14.10 -6.00
CA GLY A 97 -0.84 -12.91 -6.13
C GLY A 97 -0.11 -12.76 -7.47
N LEU A 98 -0.51 -13.53 -8.49
CA LEU A 98 0.11 -13.52 -9.82
C LEU A 98 -0.41 -12.38 -10.70
N VAL A 99 -1.62 -11.93 -10.41
CA VAL A 99 -2.27 -10.81 -11.07
C VAL A 99 -2.93 -9.97 -9.98
N ARG A 100 -2.96 -8.67 -10.14
CA ARG A 100 -3.69 -7.72 -9.29
C ARG A 100 -4.88 -7.17 -10.04
N CYS A 101 -6.04 -7.13 -9.41
CA CYS A 101 -7.26 -6.57 -9.99
C CYS A 101 -7.56 -5.22 -9.34
N SER A 102 -7.65 -4.17 -10.13
CA SER A 102 -8.18 -2.89 -9.71
C SER A 102 -9.66 -2.79 -10.09
N ARG A 103 -10.51 -2.68 -9.07
CA ARG A 103 -11.97 -2.54 -9.21
C ARG A 103 -12.35 -1.08 -9.06
N SER A 104 -12.16 -0.28 -10.10
CA SER A 104 -12.69 1.09 -10.09
C SER A 104 -14.19 1.07 -10.37
N GLU A 105 -14.94 2.09 -9.90
CA GLU A 105 -16.41 2.20 -10.04
C GLU A 105 -16.94 1.98 -11.47
N ARG A 106 -16.09 2.06 -12.49
CA ARG A 106 -16.48 2.01 -13.90
C ARG A 106 -15.81 0.92 -14.73
N ARG A 107 -14.67 0.35 -14.29
CA ARG A 107 -13.91 -0.61 -15.09
C ARG A 107 -13.07 -1.55 -14.21
N LEU A 108 -13.02 -2.82 -14.62
CA LEU A 108 -12.06 -3.79 -14.12
C LEU A 108 -10.78 -3.68 -14.93
N SER A 109 -9.66 -3.56 -14.26
CA SER A 109 -8.34 -3.61 -14.89
C SER A 109 -7.43 -4.57 -14.11
N TYR A 110 -6.45 -5.13 -14.80
CA TYR A 110 -5.53 -6.11 -14.25
C TYR A 110 -4.10 -5.66 -14.47
N ARG A 111 -3.21 -6.04 -13.54
CA ARG A 111 -1.76 -5.83 -13.68
C ARG A 111 -1.03 -7.08 -13.22
N VAL A 112 0.13 -7.32 -13.81
CA VAL A 112 1.06 -8.33 -13.31
C VAL A 112 2.11 -7.66 -12.45
N PRO A 113 2.26 -8.05 -11.16
CA PRO A 113 3.29 -7.48 -10.29
C PRO A 113 4.69 -7.67 -10.87
N ILE A 114 5.56 -6.69 -10.67
CA ILE A 114 6.94 -6.72 -11.19
C ILE A 114 7.74 -7.91 -10.62
N GLU A 115 7.43 -8.32 -9.40
CA GLU A 115 8.04 -9.48 -8.74
C GLU A 115 7.71 -10.78 -9.48
N VAL A 116 6.48 -10.91 -9.97
CA VAL A 116 6.04 -12.05 -10.80
C VAL A 116 6.80 -12.07 -12.13
N ILE A 117 6.90 -10.90 -12.79
CA ILE A 117 7.65 -10.77 -14.05
C ILE A 117 9.11 -11.15 -13.84
N ASN A 118 9.73 -10.68 -12.75
CA ASN A 118 11.12 -10.99 -12.43
C ASN A 118 11.35 -12.48 -12.11
N ALA A 119 10.43 -13.12 -11.37
CA ALA A 119 10.49 -14.56 -11.12
C ALA A 119 10.43 -15.35 -12.43
N PHE A 120 9.49 -15.02 -13.31
CA PHE A 120 9.32 -15.70 -14.60
C PHE A 120 10.50 -15.47 -15.56
N LYS A 121 11.07 -14.25 -15.56
CA LYS A 121 12.31 -13.93 -16.27
C LYS A 121 13.48 -14.81 -15.83
N ASN A 122 13.55 -15.13 -14.55
CA ASN A 122 14.56 -16.03 -13.98
C ASN A 122 14.19 -17.51 -14.16
N ASN A 123 13.07 -17.82 -14.82
CA ASN A 123 12.51 -19.15 -14.96
C ASN A 123 12.17 -19.82 -13.61
N GLU A 124 11.72 -19.01 -12.65
CA GLU A 124 11.34 -19.41 -11.30
C GLU A 124 9.84 -19.27 -11.09
N ASN A 125 9.31 -19.99 -10.11
CA ASN A 125 7.94 -19.79 -9.67
C ASN A 125 7.89 -18.58 -8.73
N TYR A 126 6.87 -17.75 -8.88
CA TYR A 126 6.59 -16.71 -7.90
C TYR A 126 6.04 -17.35 -6.63
N ILE A 127 6.62 -16.96 -5.51
CA ILE A 127 6.16 -17.32 -4.17
C ILE A 127 5.72 -16.03 -3.51
N PRO A 128 4.43 -15.87 -3.19
CA PRO A 128 3.96 -14.69 -2.47
C PRO A 128 4.72 -14.53 -1.16
N ARG A 129 5.01 -13.29 -0.77
CA ARG A 129 5.60 -13.02 0.53
C ARG A 129 4.68 -13.56 1.64
N ASN A 130 5.27 -14.17 2.63
CA ASN A 130 4.52 -14.55 3.81
C ASN A 130 4.19 -13.26 4.60
N ILE A 131 2.90 -12.99 4.78
CA ILE A 131 2.41 -11.84 5.55
C ILE A 131 1.99 -12.20 6.97
N HIS A 132 2.23 -13.45 7.39
CA HIS A 132 2.00 -13.92 8.75
C HIS A 132 3.29 -13.89 9.56
N ASP A 133 3.17 -13.68 10.85
CA ASP A 133 4.30 -13.69 11.80
C ASP A 133 5.42 -12.70 11.45
N LEU A 134 5.03 -11.54 10.92
CA LEU A 134 5.96 -10.47 10.57
C LEU A 134 6.60 -9.85 11.82
N THR A 135 7.78 -9.25 11.65
CA THR A 135 8.26 -8.26 12.62
C THR A 135 7.52 -6.94 12.44
N CYS A 136 7.57 -6.07 13.44
CA CYS A 136 6.93 -4.75 13.34
C CYS A 136 7.50 -3.92 12.16
N SER A 137 8.79 -4.02 11.89
CA SER A 137 9.43 -3.36 10.73
C SER A 137 8.92 -3.93 9.40
N ASP A 138 8.75 -5.25 9.29
CA ASP A 138 8.25 -5.88 8.08
C ASP A 138 6.76 -5.52 7.86
N LEU A 139 5.97 -5.44 8.95
CA LEU A 139 4.58 -4.97 8.89
C LEU A 139 4.51 -3.57 8.25
N PHE A 140 5.38 -2.63 8.67
CA PHE A 140 5.40 -1.29 8.09
C PHE A 140 5.90 -1.26 6.65
N ALA A 141 6.77 -2.18 6.24
CA ALA A 141 7.16 -2.34 4.85
C ALA A 141 5.97 -2.81 3.98
N GLU A 142 5.19 -3.79 4.45
CA GLU A 142 3.97 -4.24 3.76
C GLU A 142 2.88 -3.14 3.71
N LEU A 143 2.74 -2.34 4.78
CA LEU A 143 1.84 -1.18 4.79
C LEU A 143 2.26 -0.14 3.75
N GLN A 144 3.56 0.09 3.57
CA GLN A 144 4.07 0.98 2.53
C GLN A 144 3.66 0.49 1.15
N ASP A 145 3.83 -0.80 0.86
CA ASP A 145 3.44 -1.38 -0.43
C ASP A 145 1.93 -1.20 -0.68
N ILE A 146 1.07 -1.44 0.34
CA ILE A 146 -0.38 -1.24 0.24
C ILE A 146 -0.74 0.22 -0.07
N PHE A 147 -0.12 1.19 0.61
CA PHE A 147 -0.42 2.60 0.39
C PHE A 147 0.14 3.11 -0.95
N MET A 148 1.29 2.61 -1.41
CA MET A 148 1.80 2.88 -2.75
C MET A 148 0.86 2.34 -3.83
N GLU A 149 0.35 1.11 -3.70
CA GLU A 149 -0.66 0.56 -4.61
C GLU A 149 -1.93 1.42 -4.64
N ARG A 150 -2.31 2.01 -3.50
CA ARG A 150 -3.46 2.94 -3.44
C ARG A 150 -3.17 4.25 -4.14
N ASP A 151 -2.00 4.84 -3.95
CA ASP A 151 -1.60 6.10 -4.59
C ASP A 151 -1.51 5.93 -6.12
N ASP A 152 -0.92 4.83 -6.58
CA ASP A 152 -0.85 4.45 -8.00
C ASP A 152 -2.20 4.06 -8.61
N CYS A 153 -3.31 4.17 -7.88
CA CYS A 153 -4.66 3.78 -8.32
C CYS A 153 -4.83 2.27 -8.61
N GLU A 154 -3.96 1.44 -8.10
CA GLU A 154 -4.06 -0.02 -8.25
C GLU A 154 -5.08 -0.62 -7.29
N LEU A 155 -5.32 0.03 -6.15
CA LEU A 155 -6.35 -0.35 -5.18
C LEU A 155 -7.48 0.67 -5.13
N THR A 156 -8.70 0.17 -4.94
CA THR A 156 -9.83 0.99 -4.49
C THR A 156 -9.65 1.35 -3.01
N TYR A 157 -10.40 2.31 -2.51
CA TYR A 157 -10.43 2.62 -1.09
C TYR A 157 -10.79 1.39 -0.24
N GLU A 158 -11.87 0.71 -0.62
CA GLU A 158 -12.37 -0.48 0.05
C GLU A 158 -11.33 -1.61 0.03
N GLY A 159 -10.67 -1.83 -1.11
CA GLY A 159 -9.59 -2.81 -1.24
C GLY A 159 -8.37 -2.48 -0.36
N THR A 160 -8.06 -1.18 -0.18
CA THR A 160 -7.01 -0.73 0.74
C THR A 160 -7.37 -1.06 2.18
N VAL A 161 -8.60 -0.72 2.59
CA VAL A 161 -9.12 -1.02 3.93
C VAL A 161 -9.08 -2.52 4.22
N GLU A 162 -9.58 -3.35 3.28
CA GLU A 162 -9.56 -4.81 3.42
C GLU A 162 -8.14 -5.36 3.59
N LYS A 163 -7.18 -4.89 2.76
CA LYS A 163 -5.78 -5.34 2.87
C LYS A 163 -5.13 -4.91 4.18
N VAL A 164 -5.34 -3.66 4.61
CA VAL A 164 -4.84 -3.17 5.90
C VAL A 164 -5.40 -4.01 7.05
N LYS A 165 -6.71 -4.24 7.08
CA LYS A 165 -7.34 -5.06 8.12
C LYS A 165 -6.79 -6.48 8.12
N TYR A 166 -6.71 -7.11 6.96
CA TYR A 166 -6.19 -8.47 6.83
C TYR A 166 -4.74 -8.57 7.31
N LEU A 167 -3.89 -7.61 6.95
CA LEU A 167 -2.50 -7.57 7.40
C LEU A 167 -2.41 -7.44 8.93
N LEU A 168 -3.23 -6.57 9.55
CA LEU A 168 -3.28 -6.42 11.00
C LEU A 168 -3.77 -7.71 11.68
N GLU A 169 -4.84 -8.34 11.15
CA GLU A 169 -5.38 -9.58 11.69
C GLU A 169 -4.38 -10.74 11.67
N CYS A 170 -3.60 -10.86 10.58
CA CYS A 170 -2.55 -11.86 10.45
C CYS A 170 -1.38 -11.65 11.45
N ASN A 171 -1.24 -10.44 12.00
CA ASN A 171 -0.11 -10.04 12.84
C ASN A 171 -0.54 -9.53 14.22
N ARG A 172 -1.61 -10.09 14.79
CA ARG A 172 -2.13 -9.74 16.13
C ARG A 172 -1.13 -9.98 17.28
N HIS A 173 -0.10 -10.77 17.05
CA HIS A 173 0.96 -11.04 18.03
C HIS A 173 1.83 -9.81 18.30
N LEU A 174 1.89 -8.84 17.36
CA LEU A 174 2.63 -7.60 17.54
C LEU A 174 1.93 -6.67 18.53
N VAL A 175 2.73 -6.04 19.39
CA VAL A 175 2.21 -5.08 20.39
C VAL A 175 1.52 -3.91 19.69
N PHE A 176 2.11 -3.39 18.61
CA PHE A 176 1.50 -2.35 17.76
C PHE A 176 0.09 -2.75 17.31
N THR A 177 -0.03 -3.90 16.67
CA THR A 177 -1.31 -4.37 16.10
C THR A 177 -2.34 -4.61 17.19
N SER A 178 -1.95 -5.25 18.29
CA SER A 178 -2.84 -5.52 19.43
C SER A 178 -3.40 -4.21 20.01
N ARG A 179 -2.56 -3.18 20.17
CA ARG A 179 -2.96 -1.87 20.69
C ARG A 179 -3.87 -1.12 19.72
N ILE A 180 -3.55 -1.10 18.42
CA ILE A 180 -4.40 -0.48 17.40
C ILE A 180 -5.81 -1.11 17.40
N LEU A 181 -5.90 -2.43 17.36
CA LEU A 181 -7.18 -3.14 17.32
C LEU A 181 -7.98 -3.01 18.64
N SER A 182 -7.36 -2.62 19.75
CA SER A 182 -8.06 -2.38 21.02
C SER A 182 -8.95 -1.14 20.99
N TYR A 183 -8.69 -0.16 20.13
CA TYR A 183 -9.51 1.06 19.99
C TYR A 183 -10.89 0.79 19.38
N ARG A 184 -11.08 -0.31 18.65
CA ARG A 184 -12.34 -0.67 17.98
C ARG A 184 -12.92 0.42 17.07
N PHE A 185 -12.05 1.14 16.39
CA PHE A 185 -12.44 2.12 15.40
C PHE A 185 -13.23 1.48 14.25
N ASP A 186 -14.03 2.28 13.58
CA ASP A 186 -14.57 1.86 12.29
C ASP A 186 -13.45 1.72 11.24
N ASP A 187 -13.80 1.18 10.09
CA ASP A 187 -12.84 0.87 9.03
C ASP A 187 -12.16 2.11 8.47
N ASP A 188 -12.89 3.24 8.43
CA ASP A 188 -12.37 4.50 7.92
C ASP A 188 -11.36 5.13 8.89
N ASP A 189 -11.71 5.19 10.17
CA ASP A 189 -10.87 5.77 11.23
C ASP A 189 -9.63 4.89 11.48
N LEU A 190 -9.79 3.56 11.41
CA LEU A 190 -8.68 2.61 11.51
C LEU A 190 -7.68 2.80 10.36
N CYS A 191 -8.16 2.84 9.12
CA CYS A 191 -7.30 2.98 7.95
C CYS A 191 -6.56 4.33 7.97
N LEU A 192 -7.23 5.40 8.39
CA LEU A 192 -6.63 6.71 8.55
C LEU A 192 -5.53 6.72 9.63
N LEU A 193 -5.80 6.11 10.80
CA LEU A 193 -4.79 5.99 11.85
C LEU A 193 -3.57 5.20 11.36
N ILE A 194 -3.78 4.09 10.65
CA ILE A 194 -2.67 3.31 10.10
C ILE A 194 -1.87 4.11 9.08
N LEU A 195 -2.52 4.96 8.27
CA LEU A 195 -1.82 5.86 7.37
C LEU A 195 -0.96 6.88 8.14
N PHE A 196 -1.47 7.50 9.21
CA PHE A 196 -0.67 8.37 10.08
C PHE A 196 0.53 7.63 10.68
N CYS A 197 0.32 6.40 11.17
CA CYS A 197 1.39 5.56 11.70
C CYS A 197 2.45 5.25 10.63
N HIS A 198 2.02 4.90 9.40
CA HIS A 198 2.89 4.63 8.28
C HIS A 198 3.75 5.84 7.89
N LEU A 199 3.12 7.02 7.73
CA LEU A 199 3.84 8.25 7.39
C LEU A 199 4.87 8.61 8.47
N PHE A 200 4.52 8.44 9.74
CA PHE A 200 5.44 8.68 10.84
C PHE A 200 6.61 7.67 10.85
N VAL A 201 6.35 6.38 10.68
CA VAL A 201 7.38 5.33 10.80
C VAL A 201 8.29 5.27 9.58
N ASN A 202 7.70 5.23 8.38
CA ASN A 202 8.45 5.01 7.14
C ASN A 202 9.05 6.29 6.58
N ASN A 203 8.34 7.41 6.69
CA ASN A 203 8.80 8.70 6.17
C ASN A 203 9.44 9.58 7.24
N THR A 204 9.41 9.14 8.52
CA THR A 204 9.84 9.95 9.68
C THR A 204 9.18 11.34 9.71
N ASP A 205 7.93 11.41 9.25
CA ASP A 205 7.22 12.68 9.08
C ASP A 205 6.39 13.01 10.31
N ASP A 206 6.81 14.06 10.99
CA ASP A 206 6.08 14.67 12.12
C ASP A 206 5.18 15.85 11.69
N ARG A 207 5.06 16.10 10.38
CA ARG A 207 4.29 17.23 9.83
C ARG A 207 3.43 16.76 8.66
N ILE A 208 2.45 15.92 8.97
CA ILE A 208 1.55 15.32 7.99
C ILE A 208 0.49 16.34 7.59
N ARG A 209 0.41 16.67 6.31
CA ARG A 209 -0.54 17.63 5.75
C ARG A 209 -1.71 16.91 5.05
N PHE A 210 -2.74 17.67 4.71
CA PHE A 210 -3.88 17.10 3.97
C PHE A 210 -3.49 16.48 2.63
N HIS A 211 -2.49 17.01 1.93
CA HIS A 211 -2.06 16.42 0.65
C HIS A 211 -1.38 15.07 0.83
N ASP A 212 -0.76 14.80 1.99
CA ASP A 212 -0.12 13.53 2.27
C ASP A 212 -1.13 12.40 2.53
N ILE A 213 -2.39 12.74 2.81
CA ILE A 213 -3.46 11.79 3.08
C ILE A 213 -4.58 11.80 2.01
N GLU A 214 -4.57 12.78 1.09
CA GLU A 214 -5.62 12.95 0.07
C GLU A 214 -5.71 11.75 -0.87
N PHE A 215 -4.57 11.15 -1.23
CA PHE A 215 -4.52 10.00 -2.14
C PHE A 215 -5.36 8.82 -1.65
N LEU A 216 -5.51 8.66 -0.32
CA LEU A 216 -6.27 7.57 0.27
C LEU A 216 -7.75 7.64 -0.17
N TYR A 217 -8.33 8.83 -0.19
CA TYR A 217 -9.77 8.99 -0.38
C TYR A 217 -10.19 9.14 -1.85
N LYS A 218 -9.44 9.89 -2.68
CA LYS A 218 -9.76 10.21 -4.10
C LYS A 218 -11.22 10.63 -4.37
N ASP A 219 -12.10 10.53 -3.39
CA ASP A 219 -13.47 11.06 -3.38
C ASP A 219 -13.46 12.42 -2.69
N THR A 220 -13.66 13.46 -3.49
CA THR A 220 -13.65 14.85 -3.03
C THR A 220 -14.65 15.11 -1.90
N ARG A 221 -15.81 14.45 -1.89
CA ARG A 221 -16.84 14.67 -0.85
C ARG A 221 -16.45 14.01 0.46
N ARG A 222 -15.93 12.77 0.40
CA ARG A 222 -15.46 12.03 1.58
C ARG A 222 -14.28 12.75 2.22
N PHE A 223 -13.31 13.16 1.40
CA PHE A 223 -12.16 13.91 1.84
C PHE A 223 -12.52 15.28 2.45
N SER A 224 -13.47 16.03 1.83
CA SER A 224 -13.91 17.32 2.36
C SER A 224 -14.58 17.18 3.74
N ARG A 225 -15.35 16.12 3.97
CA ARG A 225 -15.95 15.84 5.29
C ARG A 225 -14.87 15.52 6.33
N LEU A 226 -13.91 14.67 5.97
CA LEU A 226 -12.77 14.36 6.84
C LEU A 226 -12.01 15.65 7.20
N LYS A 227 -11.69 16.47 6.20
CA LYS A 227 -10.97 17.74 6.40
C LYS A 227 -11.72 18.65 7.39
N CYS A 228 -13.02 18.81 7.24
CA CYS A 228 -13.83 19.60 8.14
C CYS A 228 -13.77 19.07 9.58
N ARG A 229 -13.98 17.76 9.81
CA ARG A 229 -13.90 17.13 11.13
C ARG A 229 -12.53 17.33 11.79
N LEU A 230 -11.44 17.12 11.04
CA LEU A 230 -10.08 17.29 11.53
C LEU A 230 -9.78 18.77 11.89
N GLN A 231 -10.20 19.72 11.05
CA GLN A 231 -10.00 21.15 11.31
C GLN A 231 -10.83 21.69 12.50
N CYS A 232 -11.99 21.08 12.76
CA CYS A 232 -12.85 21.41 13.90
C CYS A 232 -12.48 20.71 15.21
N GLU A 233 -11.46 19.85 15.20
CA GLU A 233 -11.08 18.98 16.34
C GLU A 233 -12.21 18.00 16.75
N GLU A 234 -13.06 17.59 15.80
CA GLU A 234 -14.20 16.71 16.02
C GLU A 234 -13.94 15.26 15.51
N HIS A 235 -12.70 14.94 15.24
CA HIS A 235 -12.34 13.59 14.75
C HIS A 235 -11.93 12.70 15.91
N ILE A 236 -12.40 11.43 15.91
CA ILE A 236 -12.12 10.48 16.99
C ILE A 236 -10.62 10.31 17.28
N LEU A 237 -9.75 10.39 16.27
CA LEU A 237 -8.30 10.28 16.47
C LEU A 237 -7.73 11.46 17.28
N GLN A 238 -8.38 12.65 17.25
CA GLN A 238 -8.02 13.79 18.07
C GLN A 238 -8.63 13.68 19.48
N GLU A 239 -9.88 13.22 19.58
CA GLU A 239 -10.55 12.95 20.86
C GLU A 239 -9.77 11.90 21.69
N GLU A 240 -9.30 10.84 21.05
CA GLU A 240 -8.43 9.79 21.63
C GLU A 240 -6.96 10.22 21.78
N LYS A 241 -6.64 11.48 21.46
CA LYS A 241 -5.29 12.05 21.57
C LYS A 241 -4.20 11.26 20.81
N LEU A 242 -4.58 10.64 19.69
CA LEU A 242 -3.63 9.92 18.83
C LEU A 242 -2.90 10.87 17.89
N ILE A 243 -3.60 11.89 17.41
CA ILE A 243 -3.07 12.96 16.57
C ILE A 243 -3.41 14.32 17.16
N GLU A 244 -2.59 15.31 16.85
CA GLU A 244 -2.79 16.70 17.21
C GLU A 244 -2.32 17.63 16.09
N PHE A 245 -2.71 18.91 16.14
CA PHE A 245 -2.16 19.89 15.20
C PHE A 245 -0.65 20.06 15.41
N SER A 246 0.08 20.13 14.31
CA SER A 246 1.48 20.55 14.35
C SER A 246 1.54 22.08 14.37
N GLY A 247 2.15 22.68 15.38
CA GLY A 247 2.32 24.13 15.50
C GLY A 247 3.72 24.46 15.95
N GLU A 248 4.31 25.50 15.36
CA GLU A 248 5.51 26.16 15.86
C GLU A 248 5.09 27.48 16.51
N ASP A 249 5.79 27.93 17.56
CA ASP A 249 5.58 29.22 18.25
C ASP A 249 4.19 29.44 18.86
N GLY A 250 3.48 28.37 19.24
CA GLY A 250 2.18 28.48 19.92
C GLY A 250 0.98 28.72 18.98
N PHE A 251 1.19 28.77 17.68
CA PHE A 251 0.11 28.85 16.69
C PHE A 251 -0.21 27.43 16.16
N LYS A 252 -1.47 27.02 16.29
CA LYS A 252 -1.95 25.77 15.71
C LYS A 252 -2.07 25.94 14.20
N ASP A 253 -1.28 25.18 13.43
CA ASP A 253 -1.49 25.02 12.00
C ASP A 253 -2.59 23.96 11.77
N ARG A 254 -3.80 24.41 11.41
CA ARG A 254 -4.97 23.53 11.23
C ARG A 254 -4.93 22.68 9.94
N ASP A 255 -3.90 22.84 9.14
CA ASP A 255 -3.69 22.06 7.92
C ASP A 255 -2.58 21.01 8.07
N THR A 256 -1.92 20.97 9.24
CA THR A 256 -0.80 20.08 9.52
C THR A 256 -0.99 19.35 10.84
N PHE A 257 -0.78 18.05 10.80
CA PHE A 257 -0.98 17.15 11.93
C PHE A 257 0.29 16.41 12.28
N LYS A 258 0.37 15.93 13.50
CA LYS A 258 1.40 14.99 13.96
C LYS A 258 0.79 13.98 14.91
N MET A 259 1.44 12.84 15.07
CA MET A 259 1.11 11.93 16.15
C MET A 259 1.56 12.52 17.49
N THR A 260 0.74 12.36 18.53
CA THR A 260 1.12 12.82 19.88
C THR A 260 2.29 12.01 20.43
N SER A 261 3.06 12.58 21.33
CA SER A 261 4.17 11.88 22.00
C SER A 261 3.69 10.66 22.80
N GLU A 262 2.49 10.76 23.40
CA GLU A 262 1.84 9.68 24.12
C GLU A 262 1.48 8.53 23.18
N ALA A 263 0.84 8.83 22.03
CA ALA A 263 0.50 7.84 21.01
C ALA A 263 1.75 7.15 20.45
N LYS A 264 2.81 7.91 20.15
CA LYS A 264 4.09 7.35 19.68
C LYS A 264 4.68 6.36 20.68
N SER A 265 4.78 6.76 21.95
CA SER A 265 5.32 5.90 23.01
C SER A 265 4.45 4.67 23.27
N PHE A 266 3.13 4.82 23.13
CA PHE A 266 2.20 3.71 23.32
C PHE A 266 2.18 2.76 22.11
N LEU A 267 2.15 3.24 20.88
CA LEU A 267 1.97 2.41 19.69
C LEU A 267 3.26 1.73 19.23
N PHE A 268 4.42 2.36 19.39
CA PHE A 268 5.69 1.91 18.79
C PHE A 268 6.77 1.44 19.79
N PRO A 269 6.47 0.64 20.83
CA PRO A 269 7.49 0.20 21.77
C PRO A 269 8.51 -0.76 21.13
N GLU A 270 8.14 -1.40 20.01
CA GLU A 270 8.95 -2.38 19.29
C GLU A 270 9.89 -1.73 18.26
N LEU A 271 9.71 -0.44 17.96
CA LEU A 271 10.47 0.26 16.94
C LEU A 271 11.46 1.27 17.56
N LYS A 272 12.68 1.28 17.05
CA LYS A 272 13.67 2.32 17.35
C LYS A 272 13.57 3.42 16.29
N ILE A 273 12.71 4.41 16.53
CA ILE A 273 12.49 5.51 15.59
C ILE A 273 13.39 6.68 16.00
N PRO A 274 14.29 7.15 15.14
CA PRO A 274 15.24 8.23 15.48
C PRO A 274 14.58 9.54 15.93
N SER A 275 13.38 9.85 15.44
CA SER A 275 12.60 11.02 15.83
C SER A 275 12.14 10.98 17.30
N MET A 276 11.93 9.78 17.87
CA MET A 276 11.56 9.63 19.28
C MET A 276 12.71 9.99 20.24
N ASP A 277 13.96 9.81 19.82
CA ASP A 277 15.14 10.18 20.62
C ASP A 277 15.40 11.69 20.61
N ASN A 278 14.94 12.42 19.58
CA ASN A 278 15.09 13.87 19.50
C ASN A 278 14.14 14.60 20.45
N ASP A 279 12.95 14.06 20.72
CA ASP A 279 12.05 14.63 21.74
C ASP A 279 12.65 14.52 23.16
N LYS A 280 13.47 13.51 23.41
CA LYS A 280 14.25 13.39 24.66
C LYS A 280 15.47 14.32 24.69
N LYS A 281 16.03 14.70 23.54
CA LYS A 281 17.18 15.59 23.41
C LYS A 281 16.83 17.06 23.25
N ARG A 282 15.56 17.42 23.00
CA ARG A 282 15.06 18.79 23.13
C ARG A 282 14.98 19.30 24.57
N GLY A 283 15.68 18.62 25.48
CA GLY A 283 15.98 19.06 26.84
C GLY A 283 16.78 20.35 26.97
N ASP A 284 17.12 21.02 25.86
CA ASP A 284 17.68 22.40 25.89
C ASP A 284 16.61 23.48 25.80
N MET A 285 15.34 23.16 25.68
CA MET A 285 14.30 24.15 26.02
C MET A 285 14.26 24.26 27.53
N ILE A 286 14.88 25.31 28.04
CA ILE A 286 14.80 25.76 29.43
C ILE A 286 13.31 25.98 29.74
N ARG A 287 12.69 25.02 30.46
CA ARG A 287 11.31 25.20 30.95
C ARG A 287 11.32 26.37 31.95
N HIS A 288 10.20 27.09 32.00
CA HIS A 288 10.03 28.16 32.97
C HIS A 288 10.37 27.75 34.42
N GLU A 289 10.20 26.46 34.72
CA GLU A 289 10.50 25.82 36.01
C GLU A 289 12.00 25.61 36.22
N ASP A 290 12.81 25.55 35.17
CA ASP A 290 14.28 25.39 35.22
C ASP A 290 15.01 26.70 35.26
N ILE A 291 14.30 27.82 35.08
CA ILE A 291 14.83 29.16 35.28
C ILE A 291 14.81 29.46 36.78
N SER A 292 15.77 28.86 37.50
CA SER A 292 16.15 29.42 38.81
C SER A 292 16.30 30.92 38.65
N PRO A 293 15.86 31.77 39.61
CA PRO A 293 15.99 33.21 39.52
C PRO A 293 17.47 33.60 39.53
N LYS A 294 18.13 33.38 38.38
CA LYS A 294 19.46 33.94 38.14
C LYS A 294 19.26 35.45 38.17
N GLN A 295 20.07 36.12 38.99
CA GLN A 295 20.16 37.56 38.93
C GLN A 295 20.46 37.97 37.49
N LEU A 296 19.45 38.48 36.81
CA LEU A 296 19.62 39.06 35.50
C LEU A 296 20.37 40.36 35.71
N PHE A 297 21.62 40.41 35.25
CA PHE A 297 22.42 41.62 35.26
C PHE A 297 21.94 42.61 34.19
N TYR A 298 20.77 43.19 34.41
CA TYR A 298 20.33 44.36 33.66
C TYR A 298 20.74 45.60 34.39
N ASP A 299 20.97 46.68 33.63
CA ASP A 299 21.15 48.02 34.19
C ASP A 299 20.00 48.32 35.17
N LYS A 300 20.32 48.97 36.29
CA LYS A 300 19.36 49.26 37.37
C LYS A 300 18.09 49.97 36.86
N SER A 301 18.22 50.82 35.82
CA SER A 301 17.11 51.50 35.18
C SER A 301 16.13 50.57 34.47
N ILE A 302 16.62 49.52 33.83
CA ILE A 302 15.82 48.49 33.12
C ILE A 302 15.15 47.58 34.13
N THR A 303 15.83 47.18 35.19
CA THR A 303 15.27 46.34 36.25
C THR A 303 14.12 47.02 37.00
N ALA A 304 14.14 48.35 37.13
CA ALA A 304 13.05 49.12 37.74
C ALA A 304 11.80 49.19 36.82
N GLN A 305 11.96 49.18 35.49
CA GLN A 305 10.85 49.18 34.52
C GLN A 305 10.15 47.82 34.40
N ILE A 306 10.84 46.72 34.65
CA ILE A 306 10.27 45.36 34.58
C ILE A 306 9.50 44.99 35.87
N ARG A 307 9.73 45.69 36.98
CA ARG A 307 9.07 45.45 38.28
C ARG A 307 7.79 46.28 38.53
N ASN A 308 7.45 47.19 37.65
CA ASN A 308 6.18 47.91 37.59
C ASN A 308 5.28 47.34 36.51
#